data_4260d595913734f34b5f36c454ab89bc
#
_entry.id   4260d595913734f34b5f36c454ab89bc
#
_cell.length_a   1.000
_cell.length_b   1.000
_cell.length_c   1.000
_cell.angle_alpha   90.00
_cell.angle_beta   90.00
_cell.angle_gamma   90.00
#
_symmetry.space_group_name_H-M   'P 1'
#
loop_
_entity.id
_entity.type
_entity.pdbx_description
1 polymer ?
#
loop_
_entity_poly.entity_id
_entity_poly.type
_entity_poly.pdbx_seq_one_letter_code
_entity_poly.pdbx_strand_id
1 'polypeptide(L)'
;MTVKRMDNVGIVVEDIDAAIEFFTELGLDLEGRAPVEGDWADGVTGLRDMRVEIAMMRTPDGHGRLELSRFLTPPAVADHRNAPVNALGYLRVMFAVDDIDETLERLFKRGAQLVGEVVQYKRRVSALLHPRA
;
A
#
# COMPACT_ATOMS: atom_id res chain seq x y z
N MET A 1 10.90 24.82 -13.12
CA MET A 1 10.58 24.16 -11.87
C MET A 1 10.44 22.67 -12.10
N THR A 2 11.03 21.87 -11.23
CA THR A 2 11.09 20.43 -11.41
C THR A 2 10.73 19.68 -10.12
N VAL A 3 10.18 18.49 -10.30
CA VAL A 3 10.01 17.54 -9.21
C VAL A 3 11.39 17.05 -8.77
N LYS A 4 11.66 17.03 -7.48
CA LYS A 4 12.94 16.55 -6.96
C LYS A 4 12.96 15.03 -6.82
N ARG A 5 11.87 14.48 -6.33
CA ARG A 5 11.74 13.03 -6.08
C ARG A 5 10.29 12.70 -5.73
N MET A 6 9.98 11.44 -5.78
CA MET A 6 8.71 10.93 -5.24
C MET A 6 9.00 10.41 -3.82
N ASP A 7 8.37 11.01 -2.81
CA ASP A 7 8.63 10.64 -1.42
C ASP A 7 7.94 9.33 -1.03
N ASN A 8 6.66 9.21 -1.35
CA ASN A 8 5.92 7.99 -1.04
C ASN A 8 4.62 7.92 -1.84
N VAL A 9 4.01 6.75 -1.79
CA VAL A 9 2.63 6.52 -2.23
C VAL A 9 1.82 6.19 -0.98
N GLY A 10 0.70 6.89 -0.80
CA GLY A 10 -0.18 6.69 0.35
C GLY A 10 -1.28 5.70 0.06
N ILE A 11 -1.54 4.82 1.02
CA ILE A 11 -2.62 3.83 0.95
C ILE A 11 -3.40 3.90 2.25
N VAL A 12 -4.70 4.14 2.15
CA VAL A 12 -5.60 4.08 3.31
C VAL A 12 -6.01 2.63 3.52
N VAL A 13 -5.80 2.15 4.74
CA VAL A 13 -6.08 0.76 5.11
C VAL A 13 -7.02 0.72 6.31
N GLU A 14 -7.73 -0.39 6.46
CA GLU A 14 -8.62 -0.60 7.58
C GLU A 14 -7.88 -1.16 8.79
N ASP A 15 -7.00 -2.12 8.56
CA ASP A 15 -6.20 -2.79 9.60
C ASP A 15 -4.72 -2.55 9.31
N ILE A 16 -4.12 -1.62 10.05
CA ILE A 16 -2.74 -1.23 9.78
C ILE A 16 -1.74 -2.34 10.14
N ASP A 17 -2.03 -3.11 11.19
CA ASP A 17 -1.14 -4.20 11.57
C ASP A 17 -1.11 -5.30 10.51
N ALA A 18 -2.27 -5.66 9.97
CA ALA A 18 -2.36 -6.64 8.88
C ALA A 18 -1.66 -6.11 7.62
N ALA A 19 -1.79 -4.82 7.32
CA ALA A 19 -1.13 -4.21 6.18
C ALA A 19 0.40 -4.22 6.36
N ILE A 20 0.89 -3.90 7.54
CA ILE A 20 2.33 -3.97 7.85
C ILE A 20 2.85 -5.39 7.65
N GLU A 21 2.13 -6.39 8.15
CA GLU A 21 2.51 -7.78 7.98
C GLU A 21 2.56 -8.19 6.51
N PHE A 22 1.57 -7.77 5.73
CA PHE A 22 1.50 -8.06 4.30
C PHE A 22 2.74 -7.52 3.58
N PHE A 23 3.05 -6.25 3.77
CA PHE A 23 4.18 -5.63 3.09
C PHE A 23 5.52 -6.10 3.62
N THR A 24 5.59 -6.51 4.89
CA THR A 24 6.78 -7.17 5.44
C THR A 24 7.02 -8.52 4.76
N GLU A 25 5.97 -9.30 4.54
CA GLU A 25 6.10 -10.57 3.79
C GLU A 25 6.54 -10.35 2.35
N LEU A 26 6.12 -9.25 1.74
CA LEU A 26 6.57 -8.88 0.39
C LEU A 26 8.05 -8.51 0.36
N GLY A 27 8.60 -8.06 1.47
CA GLY A 27 10.02 -7.72 1.59
C GLY A 27 10.31 -6.27 1.95
N LEU A 28 9.28 -5.48 2.26
CA LEU A 28 9.50 -4.12 2.73
C LEU A 28 9.81 -4.11 4.22
N ASP A 29 10.52 -3.09 4.66
CA ASP A 29 10.85 -2.89 6.06
C ASP A 29 9.98 -1.79 6.67
N LEU A 30 9.51 -1.99 7.89
CA LEU A 30 8.82 -0.94 8.64
C LEU A 30 9.85 0.10 9.07
N GLU A 31 9.75 1.30 8.54
CA GLU A 31 10.65 2.40 8.87
C GLU A 31 10.21 3.11 10.16
N GLY A 32 8.90 3.23 10.37
CA GLY A 32 8.38 3.84 11.58
C GLY A 32 6.86 3.90 11.59
N ARG A 33 6.31 4.12 12.79
CA ARG A 33 4.88 4.33 13.00
C ARG A 33 4.70 5.58 13.84
N ALA A 34 3.65 6.35 13.57
CA ALA A 34 3.34 7.54 14.36
C ALA A 34 1.88 7.92 14.23
N PRO A 35 1.29 8.50 15.28
CA PRO A 35 0.01 9.18 15.14
C PRO A 35 0.22 10.52 14.45
N VAL A 36 -0.75 10.94 13.64
CA VAL A 36 -0.76 12.24 12.98
C VAL A 36 -2.07 12.94 13.33
N GLU A 37 -1.97 14.10 13.92
CA GLU A 37 -3.11 14.95 14.27
C GLU A 37 -2.64 16.40 14.43
N GLY A 38 -3.60 17.31 14.55
CA GLY A 38 -3.33 18.71 14.74
C GLY A 38 -3.76 19.58 13.57
N ASP A 39 -3.67 20.88 13.76
CA ASP A 39 -4.17 21.87 12.80
C ASP A 39 -3.46 21.76 11.45
N TRP A 40 -2.19 21.44 11.44
CA TRP A 40 -1.44 21.28 10.19
C TRP A 40 -1.96 20.11 9.37
N ALA A 41 -2.30 19.00 10.03
CA ALA A 41 -2.84 17.81 9.36
C ALA A 41 -4.23 18.09 8.80
N ASP A 42 -5.07 18.77 9.58
CA ASP A 42 -6.39 19.21 9.15
C ASP A 42 -6.29 20.15 7.94
N GLY A 43 -5.32 21.06 7.98
CA GLY A 43 -5.10 21.99 6.88
C GLY A 43 -4.70 21.31 5.58
N VAL A 44 -3.82 20.31 5.65
CA VAL A 44 -3.35 19.59 4.47
C VAL A 44 -4.45 18.77 3.84
N THR A 45 -5.25 18.07 4.67
CA THR A 45 -6.26 17.13 4.16
C THR A 45 -7.63 17.77 3.92
N GLY A 46 -7.88 18.94 4.52
CA GLY A 46 -9.20 19.57 4.49
C GLY A 46 -10.22 18.92 5.41
N LEU A 47 -9.79 17.98 6.24
CA LEU A 47 -10.65 17.33 7.23
C LEU A 47 -10.57 18.07 8.57
N ARG A 48 -11.56 17.86 9.42
CA ARG A 48 -11.59 18.46 10.76
C ARG A 48 -11.30 17.41 11.80
N ASP A 49 -10.54 17.80 12.84
CA ASP A 49 -10.21 16.93 13.97
C ASP A 49 -9.64 15.58 13.51
N MET A 50 -8.78 15.64 12.50
CA MET A 50 -8.21 14.45 11.91
C MET A 50 -7.26 13.77 12.88
N ARG A 51 -7.46 12.45 13.03
CA ARG A 51 -6.53 11.59 13.76
C ARG A 51 -6.28 10.37 12.91
N VAL A 52 -5.03 10.14 12.59
CA VAL A 52 -4.60 9.06 11.69
C VAL A 52 -3.40 8.37 12.31
N GLU A 53 -3.39 7.06 12.25
CA GLU A 53 -2.18 6.29 12.52
C GLU A 53 -1.50 6.02 11.19
N ILE A 54 -0.22 6.32 11.09
CA ILE A 54 0.55 6.03 9.87
C ILE A 54 1.68 5.06 10.15
N ALA A 55 2.02 4.29 9.13
CA ALA A 55 3.19 3.41 9.13
C ALA A 55 3.92 3.62 7.80
N MET A 56 5.21 3.87 7.87
CA MET A 56 6.03 4.05 6.68
C MET A 56 6.78 2.77 6.40
N MET A 57 6.53 2.19 5.23
CA MET A 57 7.21 0.99 4.75
C MET A 57 8.23 1.40 3.68
N ARG A 58 9.40 0.79 3.71
CA ARG A 58 10.50 1.13 2.81
C ARG A 58 10.98 -0.10 2.07
N THR A 59 11.27 0.05 0.77
CA THR A 59 11.91 -1.01 0.00
C THR A 59 13.36 -1.23 0.47
N PRO A 60 13.90 -2.46 0.32
CA PRO A 60 15.27 -2.76 0.79
C PRO A 60 16.35 -1.86 0.17
N ASP A 61 16.15 -1.40 -1.08
CA ASP A 61 17.09 -0.49 -1.72
C ASP A 61 17.02 0.95 -1.19
N GLY A 62 16.01 1.25 -0.35
CA GLY A 62 15.84 2.55 0.26
C GLY A 62 15.21 3.61 -0.65
N HIS A 63 14.83 3.27 -1.87
CA HIS A 63 14.33 4.24 -2.84
C HIS A 63 12.81 4.37 -2.88
N GLY A 64 12.07 3.35 -2.45
CA GLY A 64 10.61 3.37 -2.48
C GLY A 64 10.01 3.33 -1.09
N ARG A 65 8.92 4.10 -0.91
CA ARG A 65 8.17 4.11 0.35
C ARG A 65 6.69 4.06 0.10
N LEU A 66 6.00 3.36 0.98
CA LEU A 66 4.55 3.38 1.09
C LEU A 66 4.20 3.99 2.44
N GLU A 67 3.23 4.91 2.44
CA GLU A 67 2.65 5.43 3.67
C GLU A 67 1.31 4.76 3.90
N LEU A 68 1.22 3.88 4.87
CA LEU A 68 -0.02 3.23 5.25
C LEU A 68 -0.73 4.13 6.26
N SER A 69 -2.02 4.38 6.04
CA SER A 69 -2.80 5.28 6.89
C SER A 69 -4.07 4.60 7.35
N ARG A 70 -4.30 4.61 8.65
CA ARG A 70 -5.56 4.17 9.24
C ARG A 70 -6.23 5.36 9.90
N PHE A 71 -7.40 5.76 9.39
CA PHE A 71 -8.15 6.88 9.93
C PHE A 71 -8.89 6.48 11.19
N LEU A 72 -8.62 7.20 12.28
CA LEU A 72 -9.32 7.04 13.54
C LEU A 72 -10.50 8.02 13.60
N THR A 73 -10.27 9.26 13.18
CA THR A 73 -11.28 10.31 13.03
C THR A 73 -10.89 11.23 11.87
N PRO A 74 -11.83 11.61 11.00
CA PRO A 74 -13.10 10.93 10.77
C PRO A 74 -12.88 9.52 10.26
N PRO A 75 -13.84 8.61 10.38
CA PRO A 75 -13.66 7.23 9.91
C PRO A 75 -13.53 7.18 8.39
N ALA A 76 -12.88 6.13 7.89
CA ALA A 76 -12.81 5.88 6.46
C ALA A 76 -14.21 5.76 5.86
N VAL A 77 -14.42 6.32 4.68
CA VAL A 77 -15.77 6.52 4.15
C VAL A 77 -16.12 5.70 2.92
N ALA A 78 -15.14 5.22 2.18
CA ALA A 78 -15.40 4.51 0.94
C ALA A 78 -14.49 3.28 0.85
N ASP A 79 -14.93 2.29 0.08
CA ASP A 79 -14.17 1.06 -0.09
C ASP A 79 -13.95 0.83 -1.58
N HIS A 80 -12.70 1.00 -2.02
CA HIS A 80 -12.29 0.80 -3.41
C HIS A 80 -11.65 -0.56 -3.67
N ARG A 81 -11.62 -1.44 -2.66
CA ARG A 81 -10.92 -2.73 -2.77
C ARG A 81 -11.49 -3.65 -3.83
N ASN A 82 -12.78 -3.51 -4.11
CA ASN A 82 -13.46 -4.34 -5.09
C ASN A 82 -13.71 -3.63 -6.42
N ALA A 83 -13.11 -2.46 -6.62
CA ALA A 83 -13.23 -1.76 -7.89
C ALA A 83 -12.59 -2.56 -9.02
N PRO A 84 -13.16 -2.54 -10.23
CA PRO A 84 -12.52 -3.17 -11.37
C PRO A 84 -11.20 -2.46 -11.71
N VAL A 85 -10.24 -3.19 -12.28
CA VAL A 85 -8.89 -2.66 -12.53
C VAL A 85 -8.88 -1.49 -13.52
N ASN A 86 -9.93 -1.35 -14.32
CA ASN A 86 -10.08 -0.25 -15.27
C ASN A 86 -10.97 0.89 -14.76
N ALA A 87 -11.28 0.91 -13.47
CA ALA A 87 -11.99 2.04 -12.88
C ALA A 87 -11.11 3.28 -12.89
N LEU A 88 -11.70 4.43 -13.20
CA LEU A 88 -10.97 5.70 -13.15
C LEU A 88 -10.46 5.93 -11.72
N GLY A 89 -9.19 6.30 -11.59
CA GLY A 89 -8.56 6.52 -10.29
C GLY A 89 -7.99 5.26 -9.65
N TYR A 90 -8.14 4.10 -10.26
CA TYR A 90 -7.55 2.86 -9.76
C TYR A 90 -6.03 2.97 -9.80
N LEU A 91 -5.39 2.74 -8.66
CA LEU A 91 -3.94 2.82 -8.53
C LEU A 91 -3.34 1.43 -8.35
N ARG A 92 -2.17 1.24 -8.92
CA ARG A 92 -1.37 0.02 -8.75
C ARG A 92 0.03 0.39 -8.35
N VAL A 93 0.62 -0.43 -7.48
CA VAL A 93 2.04 -0.33 -7.14
C VAL A 93 2.70 -1.62 -7.60
N MET A 94 3.79 -1.49 -8.34
CA MET A 94 4.50 -2.64 -8.89
C MET A 94 5.83 -2.82 -8.18
N PHE A 95 6.07 -4.04 -7.74
CA PHE A 95 7.34 -4.43 -7.12
C PHE A 95 8.01 -5.50 -7.96
N ALA A 96 9.31 -5.40 -8.11
CA ALA A 96 10.11 -6.49 -8.67
C ALA A 96 10.57 -7.39 -7.54
N VAL A 97 10.46 -8.69 -7.72
CA VAL A 97 10.86 -9.69 -6.73
C VAL A 97 11.80 -10.71 -7.37
N ASP A 98 12.62 -11.36 -6.55
CA ASP A 98 13.58 -12.34 -7.04
C ASP A 98 12.90 -13.63 -7.49
N ASP A 99 11.91 -14.09 -6.72
CA ASP A 99 11.20 -15.33 -6.98
C ASP A 99 9.70 -15.09 -6.81
N ILE A 100 8.98 -15.00 -7.93
CA ILE A 100 7.56 -14.68 -7.90
C ILE A 100 6.74 -15.82 -7.27
N ASP A 101 7.11 -17.05 -7.51
CA ASP A 101 6.34 -18.20 -6.98
C ASP A 101 6.43 -18.25 -5.45
N GLU A 102 7.62 -18.09 -4.91
CA GLU A 102 7.82 -18.01 -3.46
C GLU A 102 7.09 -16.81 -2.85
N THR A 103 7.20 -15.66 -3.49
CA THR A 103 6.54 -14.44 -3.03
C THR A 103 5.02 -14.61 -3.00
N LEU A 104 4.44 -15.14 -4.07
CA LEU A 104 3.00 -15.38 -4.15
C LEU A 104 2.54 -16.36 -3.06
N GLU A 105 3.30 -17.42 -2.82
CA GLU A 105 2.96 -18.39 -1.78
C GLU A 105 2.87 -17.72 -0.41
N ARG A 106 3.84 -16.86 -0.09
CA ARG A 106 3.83 -16.13 1.19
C ARG A 106 2.67 -15.14 1.28
N LEU A 107 2.40 -14.41 0.20
CA LEU A 107 1.32 -13.43 0.18
C LEU A 107 -0.06 -14.08 0.23
N PHE A 108 -0.24 -15.23 -0.39
CA PHE A 108 -1.51 -15.97 -0.30
C PHE A 108 -1.83 -16.34 1.15
N LYS A 109 -0.83 -16.66 1.94
CA LYS A 109 -1.01 -16.93 3.38
C LYS A 109 -1.48 -15.70 4.15
N ARG A 110 -1.22 -14.51 3.63
CA ARG A 110 -1.67 -13.24 4.20
C ARG A 110 -2.95 -12.72 3.56
N GLY A 111 -3.62 -13.55 2.77
CA GLY A 111 -4.93 -13.22 2.22
C GLY A 111 -4.94 -12.58 0.85
N ALA A 112 -3.79 -12.44 0.20
CA ALA A 112 -3.75 -11.92 -1.16
C ALA A 112 -4.46 -12.86 -2.12
N GLN A 113 -5.09 -12.28 -3.14
CA GLN A 113 -5.79 -13.04 -4.19
C GLN A 113 -5.33 -12.53 -5.54
N LEU A 114 -5.20 -13.44 -6.49
CA LEU A 114 -4.94 -13.06 -7.88
C LEU A 114 -6.18 -12.37 -8.47
N VAL A 115 -5.94 -11.28 -9.19
CA VAL A 115 -7.00 -10.64 -9.98
C VAL A 115 -7.21 -11.42 -11.27
N GLY A 116 -6.14 -11.75 -11.95
CA GLY A 116 -6.15 -12.58 -13.15
C GLY A 116 -5.24 -13.78 -12.95
N GLU A 117 -4.37 -14.01 -13.91
CA GLU A 117 -3.46 -15.15 -13.91
C GLU A 117 -2.03 -14.69 -13.72
N VAL A 118 -1.16 -15.60 -13.28
CA VAL A 118 0.28 -15.40 -13.36
C VAL A 118 0.68 -15.61 -14.82
N VAL A 119 1.26 -14.59 -15.44
CA VAL A 119 1.55 -14.61 -16.87
C VAL A 119 3.03 -14.36 -17.11
N GLN A 120 3.61 -15.16 -17.98
CA GLN A 120 4.96 -14.94 -18.49
C GLN A 120 4.89 -14.27 -19.86
N TYR A 121 5.55 -13.13 -19.98
CA TYR A 121 5.68 -12.41 -21.24
C TYR A 121 7.16 -12.12 -21.49
N LYS A 122 7.71 -12.72 -22.54
CA LYS A 122 9.16 -12.68 -22.81
C LYS A 122 9.91 -13.25 -21.61
N ARG A 123 10.77 -12.46 -20.96
CA ARG A 123 11.55 -12.89 -19.79
C ARG A 123 10.93 -12.42 -18.47
N ARG A 124 9.74 -11.82 -18.53
CA ARG A 124 9.09 -11.29 -17.34
C ARG A 124 7.90 -12.16 -16.96
N VAL A 125 7.82 -12.52 -15.69
CA VAL A 125 6.64 -13.15 -15.11
C VAL A 125 5.96 -12.13 -14.23
N SER A 126 4.65 -11.96 -14.40
CA SER A 126 3.89 -10.94 -13.72
C SER A 126 2.58 -11.49 -13.15
N ALA A 127 2.15 -10.90 -12.05
CA ALA A 127 0.86 -11.18 -11.46
C ALA A 127 0.29 -9.90 -10.87
N LEU A 128 -1.04 -9.74 -10.94
CA LEU A 128 -1.75 -8.67 -10.29
C LEU A 128 -2.51 -9.24 -9.11
N LEU A 129 -2.27 -8.67 -7.93
CA LEU A 129 -2.89 -9.10 -6.70
C LEU A 129 -3.75 -7.98 -6.13
N HIS A 130 -4.75 -8.35 -5.35
CA HIS A 130 -5.38 -7.42 -4.44
C HIS A 130 -5.35 -8.01 -3.02
N PRO A 131 -5.30 -7.16 -2.00
CA PRO A 131 -5.35 -7.65 -0.64
C PRO A 131 -6.77 -8.18 -0.37
N ARG A 132 -6.85 -9.05 0.61
CA ARG A 132 -8.14 -9.52 1.07
C ARG A 132 -8.94 -8.35 1.64
N ALA A 133 -10.20 -8.31 1.27
CA ALA A 133 -11.13 -7.31 1.80
C ALA A 133 -11.35 -7.50 3.31
#